data_2d2dc0dc50c8a1b29d9796fe4a357834
#
_entry.id   2d2dc0dc50c8a1b29d9796fe4a357834
#
_cell.length_a   1.000
_cell.length_b   1.000
_cell.length_c   1.000
_cell.angle_alpha   90.00
_cell.angle_beta   90.00
_cell.angle_gamma   90.00
#
_symmetry.space_group_name_H-M   'P 1'
#
loop_
_entity.id
_entity.type
_entity.pdbx_description
1 polymer ?
#
loop_
_entity_poly.entity_id
_entity_poly.type
_entity_poly.pdbx_seq_one_letter_code
_entity_poly.pdbx_strand_id
1 'polypeptide(L)'
;MNLTMRSGKPEDARACGDICYRAFNAIAEEHHFPKDFPDTETAVGLMNFIFSGTGVYSVIAEENGKIVGSNFLWENGFVGGVGPITVDPACQNAAVGRKMMEQVLQRAKDINLASVRLVQAAYHNRSLALYTKLGFDVQEPLSVIQGAAPGIHFPGYHVRAGTEADMDSCNRLCYGIHGHDRSPELHGAIKAETFFVVEHNGMIVGYTSQLGFLGHTVAATNTGLKALIGAATGFPGPGFLLPSRNAEVLRWCLQNGLRIVQPMTLMSMGLYNNPAGAFLPSVLF
;
A
#
# COMPACT_ATOMS: atom_id res chain seq x y z
N MET A 1 31.82 5.90 10.85
CA MET A 1 30.55 6.35 10.22
C MET A 1 29.76 7.13 11.25
N ASN A 2 29.45 8.39 10.98
CA ASN A 2 28.57 9.18 11.85
C ASN A 2 27.15 9.15 11.27
N LEU A 3 26.41 8.07 11.56
CA LEU A 3 25.03 7.88 11.12
C LEU A 3 24.08 8.46 12.17
N THR A 4 23.32 9.46 11.78
CA THR A 4 22.30 10.12 12.61
C THR A 4 20.89 9.89 12.04
N MET A 5 19.90 9.88 12.93
CA MET A 5 18.48 9.79 12.57
C MET A 5 17.79 11.09 13.01
N ARG A 6 16.93 11.65 12.15
CA ARG A 6 16.11 12.82 12.45
C ARG A 6 14.72 12.72 11.81
N SER A 7 13.81 13.56 12.25
CA SER A 7 12.54 13.76 11.55
C SER A 7 12.76 14.37 10.17
N GLY A 8 11.93 13.96 9.21
CA GLY A 8 11.94 14.52 7.87
C GLY A 8 11.29 15.91 7.81
N LYS A 9 11.63 16.64 6.76
CA LYS A 9 11.10 17.97 6.44
C LYS A 9 10.70 18.01 4.97
N PRO A 10 9.79 18.90 4.54
CA PRO A 10 9.41 19.02 3.13
C PRO A 10 10.59 19.22 2.18
N GLU A 11 11.65 19.92 2.62
CA GLU A 11 12.86 20.17 1.83
C GLU A 11 13.65 18.88 1.52
N ASP A 12 13.43 17.81 2.28
CA ASP A 12 14.09 16.52 2.08
C ASP A 12 13.50 15.73 0.88
N ALA A 13 12.32 16.15 0.38
CA ALA A 13 11.56 15.40 -0.61
C ALA A 13 12.39 15.09 -1.88
N ARG A 14 13.16 16.04 -2.37
CA ARG A 14 14.01 15.84 -3.55
C ARG A 14 15.06 14.76 -3.32
N ALA A 15 15.82 14.86 -2.24
CA ALA A 15 16.89 13.90 -1.93
C ALA A 15 16.32 12.50 -1.63
N CYS A 16 15.21 12.43 -0.89
CA CYS A 16 14.54 11.16 -0.61
C CYS A 16 13.96 10.54 -1.88
N GLY A 17 13.38 11.34 -2.78
CA GLY A 17 12.86 10.88 -4.07
C GLY A 17 13.94 10.33 -5.00
N ASP A 18 15.08 10.99 -5.08
CA ASP A 18 16.23 10.52 -5.86
C ASP A 18 16.74 9.16 -5.32
N ILE A 19 16.81 9.00 -4.01
CA ILE A 19 17.19 7.72 -3.37
C ILE A 19 16.13 6.67 -3.62
N CYS A 20 14.85 7.01 -3.46
CA CYS A 20 13.72 6.12 -3.67
C CYS A 20 13.73 5.56 -5.10
N TYR A 21 13.83 6.43 -6.11
CA TYR A 21 13.94 6.04 -7.52
C TYR A 21 15.08 5.04 -7.75
N ARG A 22 16.29 5.36 -7.27
CA ARG A 22 17.47 4.50 -7.46
C ARG A 22 17.35 3.17 -6.73
N ALA A 23 16.89 3.20 -5.48
CA ALA A 23 16.83 2.01 -4.64
C ALA A 23 15.79 0.99 -5.14
N PHE A 24 14.57 1.44 -5.46
CA PHE A 24 13.52 0.55 -5.94
C PHE A 24 13.83 0.00 -7.34
N ASN A 25 14.23 0.87 -8.27
CA ASN A 25 14.51 0.44 -9.63
C ASN A 25 15.73 -0.48 -9.72
N ALA A 26 16.77 -0.26 -8.88
CA ALA A 26 17.93 -1.17 -8.84
C ALA A 26 17.53 -2.60 -8.43
N ILE A 27 16.65 -2.76 -7.45
CA ILE A 27 16.16 -4.09 -7.03
C ILE A 27 15.26 -4.72 -8.10
N ALA A 28 14.37 -3.94 -8.71
CA ALA A 28 13.53 -4.43 -9.80
C ALA A 28 14.39 -4.90 -10.99
N GLU A 29 15.38 -4.13 -11.41
CA GLU A 29 16.30 -4.46 -12.50
C GLU A 29 17.16 -5.71 -12.16
N GLU A 30 17.71 -5.81 -10.95
CA GLU A 30 18.50 -6.96 -10.47
C GLU A 30 17.73 -8.27 -10.60
N HIS A 31 16.39 -8.23 -10.38
CA HIS A 31 15.53 -9.41 -10.41
C HIS A 31 14.69 -9.53 -11.70
N HIS A 32 14.97 -8.71 -12.72
CA HIS A 32 14.26 -8.70 -14.01
C HIS A 32 12.76 -8.42 -13.92
N PHE A 33 12.34 -7.60 -12.96
CA PHE A 33 10.99 -7.08 -12.85
C PHE A 33 10.88 -5.67 -13.46
N PRO A 34 9.67 -5.22 -13.82
CA PRO A 34 9.45 -3.85 -14.26
C PRO A 34 9.86 -2.84 -13.18
N LYS A 35 10.36 -1.68 -13.62
CA LYS A 35 10.70 -0.57 -12.73
C LYS A 35 9.47 -0.11 -11.94
N ASP A 36 9.66 0.17 -10.65
CA ASP A 36 8.60 0.73 -9.80
C ASP A 36 8.28 2.19 -10.16
N PHE A 37 9.29 2.95 -10.59
CA PHE A 37 9.15 4.35 -10.99
C PHE A 37 9.64 4.55 -12.42
N PRO A 38 8.84 5.20 -13.29
CA PRO A 38 9.24 5.49 -14.68
C PRO A 38 10.39 6.50 -14.75
N ASP A 39 10.40 7.46 -13.82
CA ASP A 39 11.40 8.53 -13.73
C ASP A 39 11.56 9.03 -12.28
N THR A 40 12.59 9.85 -12.07
CA THR A 40 12.90 10.43 -10.76
C THR A 40 11.83 11.41 -10.28
N GLU A 41 11.21 12.17 -11.18
CA GLU A 41 10.20 13.17 -10.81
C GLU A 41 8.95 12.51 -10.23
N THR A 42 8.58 11.33 -10.73
CA THR A 42 7.49 10.52 -10.14
C THR A 42 7.80 10.13 -8.69
N ALA A 43 9.02 9.69 -8.40
CA ALA A 43 9.44 9.36 -7.04
C ALA A 43 9.53 10.60 -6.13
N VAL A 44 10.00 11.73 -6.65
CA VAL A 44 9.99 13.03 -5.94
C VAL A 44 8.57 13.50 -5.66
N GLY A 45 7.66 13.34 -6.62
CA GLY A 45 6.23 13.63 -6.45
C GLY A 45 5.61 12.82 -5.30
N LEU A 46 5.94 11.53 -5.21
CA LEU A 46 5.53 10.69 -4.08
C LEU A 46 6.07 11.23 -2.73
N MET A 47 7.34 11.61 -2.67
CA MET A 47 7.92 12.17 -1.43
C MET A 47 7.27 13.50 -1.05
N ASN A 48 7.01 14.39 -2.01
CA ASN A 48 6.28 15.63 -1.75
C ASN A 48 4.88 15.36 -1.20
N PHE A 49 4.16 14.39 -1.76
CA PHE A 49 2.86 13.97 -1.25
C PHE A 49 2.96 13.47 0.21
N ILE A 50 3.94 12.60 0.51
CA ILE A 50 4.14 12.05 1.84
C ILE A 50 4.49 13.15 2.86
N PHE A 51 5.42 14.05 2.54
CA PHE A 51 5.84 15.13 3.46
C PHE A 51 4.78 16.23 3.63
N SER A 52 3.86 16.38 2.69
CA SER A 52 2.71 17.30 2.82
C SER A 52 1.52 16.67 3.53
N GLY A 53 1.50 15.36 3.70
CA GLY A 53 0.43 14.61 4.34
C GLY A 53 0.38 14.81 5.86
N THR A 54 -0.83 14.76 6.42
CA THR A 54 -1.03 14.67 7.88
C THR A 54 -1.05 13.20 8.31
N GLY A 55 -0.62 12.91 9.55
CA GLY A 55 -0.64 11.53 10.08
C GLY A 55 0.48 10.65 9.53
N VAL A 56 1.60 11.24 9.10
CA VAL A 56 2.79 10.51 8.67
C VAL A 56 3.98 10.90 9.55
N TYR A 57 4.52 9.93 10.27
CA TYR A 57 5.80 10.07 10.96
C TYR A 57 6.93 9.69 10.00
N SER A 58 7.96 10.51 9.92
CA SER A 58 9.09 10.31 9.01
C SER A 58 10.42 10.17 9.74
N VAL A 59 11.27 9.30 9.24
CA VAL A 59 12.66 9.11 9.71
C VAL A 59 13.60 9.29 8.53
N ILE A 60 14.54 10.22 8.66
CA ILE A 60 15.63 10.44 7.72
C ILE A 60 16.93 9.97 8.34
N ALA A 61 17.65 9.15 7.59
CA ALA A 61 19.00 8.72 7.92
C ALA A 61 20.01 9.60 7.21
N GLU A 62 20.95 10.19 7.97
CA GLU A 62 22.04 11.00 7.45
C GLU A 62 23.40 10.40 7.82
N GLU A 63 24.31 10.39 6.87
CA GLU A 63 25.71 10.07 7.08
C GLU A 63 26.58 11.26 6.69
N ASN A 64 27.35 11.80 7.65
CA ASN A 64 28.20 12.98 7.44
C ASN A 64 27.43 14.19 6.84
N GLY A 65 26.18 14.41 7.27
CA GLY A 65 25.32 15.51 6.80
C GLY A 65 24.66 15.29 5.42
N LYS A 66 24.81 14.11 4.81
CA LYS A 66 24.14 13.73 3.57
C LYS A 66 23.05 12.71 3.85
N ILE A 67 21.86 12.92 3.27
CA ILE A 67 20.74 11.97 3.36
C ILE A 67 21.16 10.67 2.65
N VAL A 68 21.00 9.54 3.35
CA VAL A 68 21.30 8.19 2.84
C VAL A 68 20.11 7.23 2.93
N GLY A 69 18.99 7.68 3.47
CA GLY A 69 17.77 6.87 3.51
C GLY A 69 16.59 7.59 4.15
N SER A 70 15.42 7.06 3.92
CA SER A 70 14.16 7.52 4.51
C SER A 70 13.23 6.35 4.81
N ASN A 71 12.38 6.51 5.83
CA ASN A 71 11.30 5.60 6.17
C ASN A 71 10.12 6.36 6.74
N PHE A 72 8.92 5.85 6.56
CA PHE A 72 7.68 6.50 6.97
C PHE A 72 6.76 5.53 7.72
N LEU A 73 6.03 6.06 8.70
CA LEU A 73 4.93 5.37 9.37
C LEU A 73 3.65 6.19 9.14
N TRP A 74 2.68 5.57 8.51
CA TRP A 74 1.34 6.10 8.31
C TRP A 74 0.51 5.80 9.56
N GLU A 75 0.15 6.84 10.29
CA GLU A 75 -0.50 6.76 11.60
C GLU A 75 -2.03 6.84 11.45
N ASN A 76 -2.63 5.87 10.75
CA ASN A 76 -4.05 5.87 10.41
C ASN A 76 -4.87 4.99 11.38
N GLY A 77 -5.23 5.54 12.54
CA GLY A 77 -6.06 4.82 13.51
C GLY A 77 -5.27 3.78 14.31
N PHE A 78 -5.80 2.54 14.42
CA PHE A 78 -5.21 1.46 15.23
C PHE A 78 -4.15 0.64 14.48
N VAL A 79 -4.07 0.77 13.18
CA VAL A 79 -3.13 0.06 12.31
C VAL A 79 -2.24 1.07 11.62
N GLY A 80 -0.93 0.91 11.75
CA GLY A 80 0.05 1.72 11.04
C GLY A 80 0.62 1.02 9.82
N GLY A 81 0.81 1.76 8.73
CA GLY A 81 1.50 1.29 7.53
C GLY A 81 2.94 1.76 7.50
N VAL A 82 3.90 0.90 7.16
CA VAL A 82 5.31 1.27 7.00
C VAL A 82 5.68 1.35 5.53
N GLY A 83 6.24 2.47 5.16
CA GLY A 83 6.82 2.67 3.84
C GLY A 83 6.47 4.00 3.18
N PRO A 84 7.18 4.29 2.08
CA PRO A 84 8.30 3.51 1.54
C PRO A 84 9.55 3.60 2.42
N ILE A 85 10.28 2.49 2.57
CA ILE A 85 11.60 2.48 3.19
C ILE A 85 12.66 2.39 2.10
N THR A 86 13.60 3.32 2.10
CA THR A 86 14.66 3.38 1.10
C THR A 86 16.02 3.64 1.74
N VAL A 87 17.04 3.02 1.19
CA VAL A 87 18.45 3.27 1.55
C VAL A 87 19.22 3.44 0.25
N ASP A 88 20.05 4.48 0.19
CA ASP A 88 20.96 4.70 -0.95
C ASP A 88 21.71 3.40 -1.26
N PRO A 89 21.67 2.89 -2.50
CA PRO A 89 22.37 1.67 -2.88
C PRO A 89 23.86 1.66 -2.48
N ALA A 90 24.52 2.83 -2.49
CA ALA A 90 25.91 2.97 -2.08
C ALA A 90 26.12 2.81 -0.55
N CYS A 91 25.08 2.97 0.26
CA CYS A 91 25.13 2.90 1.73
C CYS A 91 24.44 1.64 2.30
N GLN A 92 24.04 0.70 1.46
CA GLN A 92 23.46 -0.56 1.89
C GLN A 92 24.50 -1.40 2.65
N ASN A 93 24.04 -2.31 3.53
CA ASN A 93 24.83 -3.14 4.44
C ASN A 93 25.43 -2.43 5.68
N ALA A 94 25.21 -1.13 5.87
CA ALA A 94 25.62 -0.39 7.07
C ALA A 94 24.52 -0.35 8.18
N ALA A 95 23.58 -1.29 8.18
CA ALA A 95 22.43 -1.38 9.09
C ALA A 95 21.50 -0.15 9.07
N VAL A 96 21.58 0.73 8.06
CA VAL A 96 20.77 1.94 7.95
C VAL A 96 19.28 1.59 7.96
N GLY A 97 18.84 0.65 7.09
CA GLY A 97 17.44 0.22 7.02
C GLY A 97 16.94 -0.35 8.35
N ARG A 98 17.76 -1.16 9.05
CA ARG A 98 17.39 -1.68 10.38
C ARG A 98 17.14 -0.55 11.38
N LYS A 99 18.05 0.41 11.49
CA LYS A 99 17.93 1.53 12.44
C LYS A 99 16.71 2.41 12.14
N MET A 100 16.41 2.67 10.86
CA MET A 100 15.19 3.39 10.49
C MET A 100 13.92 2.61 10.86
N MET A 101 13.90 1.28 10.66
CA MET A 101 12.79 0.43 11.08
C MET A 101 12.62 0.43 12.61
N GLU A 102 13.71 0.34 13.36
CA GLU A 102 13.68 0.39 14.84
C GLU A 102 13.07 1.71 15.34
N GLN A 103 13.38 2.85 14.70
CA GLN A 103 12.77 4.16 15.03
C GLN A 103 11.25 4.17 14.74
N VAL A 104 10.85 3.69 13.58
CA VAL A 104 9.43 3.60 13.19
C VAL A 104 8.65 2.67 14.13
N LEU A 105 9.23 1.53 14.49
CA LEU A 105 8.61 0.58 15.42
C LEU A 105 8.55 1.12 16.85
N GLN A 106 9.55 1.91 17.28
CA GLN A 106 9.49 2.60 18.56
C GLN A 106 8.34 3.63 18.56
N ARG A 107 8.22 4.44 17.50
CA ARG A 107 7.11 5.38 17.36
C ARG A 107 5.74 4.66 17.41
N ALA A 108 5.60 3.54 16.70
CA ALA A 108 4.37 2.74 16.71
C ALA A 108 3.98 2.28 18.13
N LYS A 109 4.97 1.88 18.95
CA LYS A 109 4.77 1.54 20.36
C LYS A 109 4.36 2.75 21.19
N ASP A 110 5.04 3.89 21.00
CA ASP A 110 4.80 5.12 21.78
C ASP A 110 3.36 5.64 21.59
N ILE A 111 2.77 5.44 20.40
CA ILE A 111 1.38 5.81 20.09
C ILE A 111 0.40 4.64 20.22
N ASN A 112 0.84 3.49 20.78
CA ASN A 112 0.02 2.30 21.05
C ASN A 112 -0.72 1.74 19.82
N LEU A 113 -0.07 1.66 18.66
CA LEU A 113 -0.65 0.98 17.50
C LEU A 113 -0.85 -0.52 17.82
N ALA A 114 -2.04 -1.03 17.54
CA ALA A 114 -2.36 -2.45 17.73
C ALA A 114 -1.67 -3.35 16.70
N SER A 115 -1.38 -2.80 15.52
CA SER A 115 -0.70 -3.51 14.43
C SER A 115 0.14 -2.54 13.59
N VAL A 116 1.26 -3.06 13.09
CA VAL A 116 2.08 -2.38 12.08
C VAL A 116 2.16 -3.30 10.87
N ARG A 117 1.88 -2.77 9.69
CA ARG A 117 1.84 -3.54 8.44
C ARG A 117 2.79 -2.94 7.40
N LEU A 118 3.25 -3.77 6.50
CA LEU A 118 3.99 -3.36 5.31
C LEU A 118 3.72 -4.32 4.14
N VAL A 119 3.92 -3.82 2.95
CA VAL A 119 3.94 -4.64 1.72
C VAL A 119 5.32 -4.51 1.09
N GLN A 120 5.93 -5.64 0.75
CA GLN A 120 7.27 -5.68 0.17
C GLN A 120 7.31 -6.54 -1.10
N ALA A 121 8.26 -6.25 -2.02
CA ALA A 121 8.51 -7.06 -3.19
C ALA A 121 8.95 -8.46 -2.77
N ALA A 122 8.19 -9.51 -3.13
CA ALA A 122 8.41 -10.87 -2.64
C ALA A 122 9.76 -11.46 -3.09
N TYR A 123 10.33 -10.93 -4.17
CA TYR A 123 11.64 -11.32 -4.68
C TYR A 123 12.81 -10.64 -3.94
N HIS A 124 12.56 -9.62 -3.09
CA HIS A 124 13.61 -8.93 -2.34
C HIS A 124 13.92 -9.64 -1.02
N ASN A 125 14.65 -10.75 -1.09
CA ASN A 125 14.99 -11.61 0.05
C ASN A 125 15.63 -10.89 1.24
N ARG A 126 16.43 -9.85 0.98
CA ARG A 126 17.08 -9.06 2.06
C ARG A 126 16.07 -8.29 2.89
N SER A 127 15.05 -7.69 2.25
CA SER A 127 13.95 -7.00 2.95
C SER A 127 13.12 -8.00 3.75
N LEU A 128 12.73 -9.12 3.15
CA LEU A 128 11.99 -10.17 3.83
C LEU A 128 12.73 -10.64 5.09
N ALA A 129 14.03 -10.94 4.95
CA ALA A 129 14.85 -11.37 6.08
C ALA A 129 15.00 -10.29 7.17
N LEU A 130 15.08 -9.00 6.79
CA LEU A 130 15.13 -7.89 7.74
C LEU A 130 13.83 -7.78 8.54
N TYR A 131 12.69 -7.76 7.86
CA TYR A 131 11.38 -7.60 8.51
C TYR A 131 11.05 -8.80 9.40
N THR A 132 11.34 -10.02 8.96
CA THR A 132 11.18 -11.22 9.80
C THR A 132 12.04 -11.16 11.06
N LYS A 133 13.32 -10.71 10.98
CA LYS A 133 14.18 -10.52 12.14
C LYS A 133 13.72 -9.40 13.08
N LEU A 134 12.91 -8.47 12.61
CA LEU A 134 12.29 -7.41 13.42
C LEU A 134 10.96 -7.84 14.03
N GLY A 135 10.46 -9.05 13.72
CA GLY A 135 9.25 -9.61 14.29
C GLY A 135 7.99 -9.45 13.42
N PHE A 136 8.15 -9.14 12.13
CA PHE A 136 7.03 -9.20 11.19
C PHE A 136 6.79 -10.62 10.71
N ASP A 137 5.52 -11.02 10.67
CA ASP A 137 5.06 -12.28 10.10
C ASP A 137 4.47 -12.06 8.71
N VAL A 138 4.68 -13.03 7.82
CA VAL A 138 4.04 -13.07 6.50
C VAL A 138 2.56 -13.39 6.69
N GLN A 139 1.67 -12.53 6.17
CA GLN A 139 0.23 -12.71 6.26
C GLN A 139 -0.39 -13.14 4.93
N GLU A 140 -0.05 -12.45 3.82
CA GLU A 140 -0.70 -12.67 2.55
C GLU A 140 0.29 -12.58 1.38
N PRO A 141 0.39 -13.62 0.52
CA PRO A 141 1.03 -13.49 -0.78
C PRO A 141 0.13 -12.66 -1.71
N LEU A 142 0.69 -11.67 -2.36
CA LEU A 142 -0.02 -10.74 -3.24
C LEU A 142 0.49 -10.84 -4.68
N SER A 143 -0.41 -10.60 -5.63
CA SER A 143 -0.07 -10.38 -7.03
C SER A 143 -0.41 -8.93 -7.40
N VAL A 144 0.53 -8.20 -7.97
CA VAL A 144 0.21 -6.91 -8.62
C VAL A 144 -0.46 -7.21 -9.95
N ILE A 145 -1.67 -6.72 -10.15
CA ILE A 145 -2.50 -6.96 -11.33
C ILE A 145 -2.62 -5.67 -12.13
N GLN A 146 -2.34 -5.75 -13.44
CA GLN A 146 -2.41 -4.62 -14.36
C GLN A 146 -2.95 -5.06 -15.73
N GLY A 147 -3.52 -4.14 -16.50
CA GLY A 147 -4.02 -4.37 -17.85
C GLY A 147 -5.06 -3.32 -18.26
N ALA A 148 -5.66 -3.51 -19.41
CA ALA A 148 -6.78 -2.69 -19.83
C ALA A 148 -8.00 -2.94 -18.94
N ALA A 149 -8.78 -1.90 -18.67
CA ALA A 149 -10.03 -2.02 -17.91
C ALA A 149 -10.98 -3.02 -18.60
N PRO A 150 -11.53 -4.01 -17.87
CA PRO A 150 -12.32 -5.07 -18.51
C PRO A 150 -13.63 -4.60 -19.12
N GLY A 151 -14.25 -3.52 -18.60
CA GLY A 151 -15.55 -3.02 -19.07
C GLY A 151 -16.71 -4.01 -18.83
N ILE A 152 -16.68 -4.77 -17.73
CA ILE A 152 -17.63 -5.84 -17.43
C ILE A 152 -18.61 -5.39 -16.34
N HIS A 153 -19.90 -5.54 -16.62
CA HIS A 153 -20.97 -5.29 -15.66
C HIS A 153 -21.59 -6.60 -15.18
N PHE A 154 -21.88 -6.67 -13.88
CA PHE A 154 -22.52 -7.84 -13.28
C PHE A 154 -24.01 -7.55 -13.04
N PRO A 155 -24.94 -8.40 -13.51
CA PRO A 155 -26.36 -8.19 -13.29
C PRO A 155 -26.71 -8.05 -11.80
N GLY A 156 -27.48 -7.03 -11.47
CA GLY A 156 -27.90 -6.72 -10.09
C GLY A 156 -26.85 -6.00 -9.24
N TYR A 157 -25.63 -5.77 -9.76
CA TYR A 157 -24.58 -4.98 -9.11
C TYR A 157 -24.46 -3.62 -9.79
N HIS A 158 -24.58 -2.56 -9.01
CA HIS A 158 -24.51 -1.19 -9.50
C HIS A 158 -23.30 -0.48 -8.89
N VAL A 159 -22.34 -0.09 -9.74
CA VAL A 159 -21.15 0.66 -9.31
C VAL A 159 -21.37 2.14 -9.60
N ARG A 160 -21.13 2.98 -8.59
CA ARG A 160 -21.24 4.44 -8.70
C ARG A 160 -20.17 5.14 -7.87
N ALA A 161 -19.97 6.43 -8.12
CA ALA A 161 -19.14 7.26 -7.24
C ALA A 161 -19.72 7.22 -5.81
N GLY A 162 -18.83 7.10 -4.84
CA GLY A 162 -19.15 7.17 -3.42
C GLY A 162 -19.22 8.62 -2.94
N THR A 163 -19.98 8.85 -1.89
CA THR A 163 -20.21 10.16 -1.27
C THR A 163 -20.00 10.09 0.25
N GLU A 164 -20.00 11.23 0.92
CA GLU A 164 -19.97 11.29 2.40
C GLU A 164 -21.12 10.49 3.04
N ALA A 165 -22.30 10.42 2.41
CA ALA A 165 -23.42 9.66 2.92
C ALA A 165 -23.20 8.13 2.94
N ASP A 166 -22.23 7.63 2.18
CA ASP A 166 -21.91 6.20 2.07
C ASP A 166 -20.88 5.76 3.12
N MET A 167 -20.18 6.70 3.76
CA MET A 167 -19.05 6.46 4.66
C MET A 167 -19.36 5.47 5.78
N ASP A 168 -20.49 5.67 6.49
CA ASP A 168 -20.87 4.79 7.59
C ASP A 168 -21.10 3.36 7.15
N SER A 169 -21.70 3.16 5.97
CA SER A 169 -21.95 1.82 5.42
C SER A 169 -20.65 1.15 4.98
N CYS A 170 -19.74 1.91 4.36
CA CYS A 170 -18.42 1.44 3.97
C CYS A 170 -17.56 1.08 5.18
N ASN A 171 -17.56 1.91 6.23
CA ASN A 171 -16.83 1.64 7.45
C ASN A 171 -17.37 0.42 8.21
N ARG A 172 -18.70 0.25 8.29
CA ARG A 172 -19.29 -0.98 8.86
C ARG A 172 -18.88 -2.22 8.08
N LEU A 173 -18.86 -2.14 6.76
CA LEU A 173 -18.41 -3.25 5.91
C LEU A 173 -16.93 -3.56 6.15
N CYS A 174 -16.07 -2.54 6.16
CA CYS A 174 -14.64 -2.69 6.43
C CYS A 174 -14.40 -3.30 7.82
N TYR A 175 -15.09 -2.79 8.84
CA TYR A 175 -14.98 -3.32 10.20
C TYR A 175 -15.40 -4.80 10.27
N GLY A 176 -16.48 -5.19 9.59
CA GLY A 176 -16.92 -6.58 9.53
C GLY A 176 -15.92 -7.51 8.84
N ILE A 177 -15.12 -6.99 7.90
CA ILE A 177 -14.15 -7.78 7.13
C ILE A 177 -12.75 -7.77 7.78
N HIS A 178 -12.28 -6.60 8.21
CA HIS A 178 -10.91 -6.42 8.70
C HIS A 178 -10.81 -6.23 10.21
N GLY A 179 -11.91 -5.95 10.92
CA GLY A 179 -11.93 -5.63 12.35
C GLY A 179 -11.53 -4.18 12.69
N HIS A 180 -11.38 -3.33 11.69
CA HIS A 180 -11.13 -1.89 11.83
C HIS A 180 -11.72 -1.13 10.64
N ASP A 181 -11.94 0.18 10.78
CA ASP A 181 -12.34 1.06 9.69
C ASP A 181 -11.15 1.77 9.06
N ARG A 182 -11.41 2.49 7.97
CA ARG A 182 -10.42 3.27 7.21
C ARG A 182 -10.96 4.65 6.82
N SER A 183 -11.76 5.26 7.69
CA SER A 183 -12.41 6.55 7.47
C SER A 183 -11.49 7.66 6.95
N PRO A 184 -10.26 7.86 7.48
CA PRO A 184 -9.38 8.92 6.99
C PRO A 184 -9.03 8.80 5.51
N GLU A 185 -8.86 7.56 5.01
CA GLU A 185 -8.56 7.32 3.60
C GLU A 185 -9.76 7.60 2.70
N LEU A 186 -10.97 7.27 3.15
CA LEU A 186 -12.18 7.53 2.37
C LEU A 186 -12.42 9.02 2.20
N HIS A 187 -12.19 9.86 3.22
CA HIS A 187 -12.25 11.31 3.07
C HIS A 187 -11.27 11.83 2.02
N GLY A 188 -10.05 11.29 1.99
CA GLY A 188 -9.07 11.59 0.95
C GLY A 188 -9.53 11.18 -0.44
N ALA A 189 -10.10 9.99 -0.56
CA ALA A 189 -10.58 9.42 -1.82
C ALA A 189 -11.79 10.18 -2.40
N ILE A 190 -12.69 10.70 -1.54
CA ILE A 190 -13.80 11.57 -1.95
C ILE A 190 -13.24 12.85 -2.60
N LYS A 191 -12.28 13.51 -1.94
CA LYS A 191 -11.65 14.74 -2.47
C LYS A 191 -10.90 14.51 -3.78
N ALA A 192 -10.31 13.32 -3.94
CA ALA A 192 -9.58 12.92 -5.14
C ALA A 192 -10.48 12.31 -6.22
N GLU A 193 -11.80 12.21 -5.99
CA GLU A 193 -12.79 11.61 -6.90
C GLU A 193 -12.47 10.15 -7.29
N THR A 194 -11.81 9.40 -6.38
CA THR A 194 -11.40 8.00 -6.59
C THR A 194 -12.24 7.00 -5.80
N PHE A 195 -13.17 7.50 -4.98
CA PHE A 195 -14.05 6.68 -4.15
C PHE A 195 -15.25 6.15 -4.94
N PHE A 196 -15.38 4.83 -5.02
CA PHE A 196 -16.53 4.16 -5.63
C PHE A 196 -17.12 3.13 -4.69
N VAL A 197 -18.42 2.93 -4.78
CA VAL A 197 -19.18 1.90 -4.07
C VAL A 197 -19.85 0.97 -5.07
N VAL A 198 -20.09 -0.27 -4.66
CA VAL A 198 -20.93 -1.23 -5.38
C VAL A 198 -22.13 -1.60 -4.53
N GLU A 199 -23.30 -1.45 -5.12
CA GLU A 199 -24.59 -1.79 -4.53
C GLU A 199 -25.15 -3.09 -5.11
N HIS A 200 -25.80 -3.87 -4.25
CA HIS A 200 -26.59 -5.03 -4.63
C HIS A 200 -27.84 -5.09 -3.75
N ASN A 201 -29.03 -5.20 -4.37
CA ASN A 201 -30.33 -5.18 -3.68
C ASN A 201 -30.50 -3.96 -2.75
N GLY A 202 -30.06 -2.78 -3.18
CA GLY A 202 -30.18 -1.53 -2.41
C GLY A 202 -29.22 -1.39 -1.22
N MET A 203 -28.27 -2.29 -1.07
CA MET A 203 -27.27 -2.24 -0.01
C MET A 203 -25.85 -2.11 -0.60
N ILE A 204 -24.99 -1.34 0.06
CA ILE A 204 -23.56 -1.29 -0.26
C ILE A 204 -22.93 -2.62 0.16
N VAL A 205 -22.38 -3.35 -0.81
CA VAL A 205 -21.74 -4.65 -0.63
C VAL A 205 -20.24 -4.62 -0.93
N GLY A 206 -19.70 -3.47 -1.31
CA GLY A 206 -18.30 -3.23 -1.52
C GLY A 206 -18.00 -1.79 -1.82
N TYR A 207 -16.73 -1.41 -1.66
CA TYR A 207 -16.22 -0.09 -2.01
C TYR A 207 -14.73 -0.14 -2.32
N THR A 208 -14.23 0.90 -2.98
CA THR A 208 -12.80 1.14 -3.19
C THR A 208 -12.47 2.60 -2.92
N SER A 209 -11.35 2.87 -2.24
CA SER A 209 -10.79 4.23 -2.14
C SER A 209 -10.09 4.62 -3.44
N GLN A 210 -9.50 3.64 -4.12
CA GLN A 210 -8.94 3.71 -5.47
C GLN A 210 -8.60 2.29 -5.91
N LEU A 211 -8.93 1.93 -7.15
CA LEU A 211 -8.44 0.69 -7.75
C LEU A 211 -7.02 0.88 -8.29
N GLY A 212 -6.05 0.87 -7.37
CA GLY A 212 -4.65 1.12 -7.67
C GLY A 212 -3.74 0.70 -6.53
N PHE A 213 -2.46 0.95 -6.70
CA PHE A 213 -1.42 0.51 -5.77
C PHE A 213 -1.52 1.18 -4.38
N LEU A 214 -1.98 2.42 -4.34
CA LEU A 214 -2.11 3.22 -3.11
C LEU A 214 -3.49 3.12 -2.45
N GLY A 215 -4.49 2.60 -3.17
CA GLY A 215 -5.85 2.48 -2.65
C GLY A 215 -6.17 1.08 -2.13
N HIS A 216 -7.22 0.98 -1.33
CA HIS A 216 -7.74 -0.29 -0.86
C HIS A 216 -9.16 -0.54 -1.37
N THR A 217 -9.56 -1.79 -1.41
CA THR A 217 -10.90 -2.21 -1.80
C THR A 217 -11.39 -3.28 -0.83
N VAL A 218 -12.66 -3.19 -0.46
CA VAL A 218 -13.33 -4.15 0.42
C VAL A 218 -14.66 -4.55 -0.19
N ALA A 219 -14.96 -5.85 -0.20
CA ALA A 219 -16.26 -6.33 -0.66
C ALA A 219 -16.72 -7.56 0.16
N ALA A 220 -18.00 -7.66 0.40
CA ALA A 220 -18.60 -8.80 1.11
C ALA A 220 -18.38 -10.13 0.36
N THR A 221 -18.31 -10.06 -0.99
CA THR A 221 -18.16 -11.23 -1.86
C THR A 221 -17.19 -10.97 -3.02
N ASN A 222 -16.68 -12.05 -3.60
CA ASN A 222 -15.87 -11.98 -4.83
C ASN A 222 -16.63 -11.35 -6.01
N THR A 223 -17.97 -11.53 -6.09
CA THR A 223 -18.77 -10.90 -7.14
C THR A 223 -18.80 -9.39 -7.00
N GLY A 224 -18.97 -8.87 -5.76
CA GLY A 224 -18.89 -7.44 -5.49
C GLY A 224 -17.49 -6.87 -5.84
N LEU A 225 -16.43 -7.58 -5.49
CA LEU A 225 -15.07 -7.20 -5.85
C LEU A 225 -14.86 -7.19 -7.38
N LYS A 226 -15.30 -8.24 -8.08
CA LYS A 226 -15.23 -8.30 -9.55
C LYS A 226 -16.07 -7.19 -10.21
N ALA A 227 -17.21 -6.80 -9.62
CA ALA A 227 -18.01 -5.69 -10.13
C ALA A 227 -17.27 -4.35 -10.06
N LEU A 228 -16.58 -4.07 -8.96
CA LEU A 228 -15.71 -2.88 -8.83
C LEU A 228 -14.57 -2.89 -9.87
N ILE A 229 -13.84 -4.00 -9.99
CA ILE A 229 -12.76 -4.14 -10.97
C ILE A 229 -13.30 -4.05 -12.41
N GLY A 230 -14.44 -4.67 -12.69
CA GLY A 230 -15.07 -4.70 -14.01
C GLY A 230 -15.54 -3.32 -14.48
N ALA A 231 -16.02 -2.49 -13.57
CA ALA A 231 -16.52 -1.14 -13.86
C ALA A 231 -15.41 -0.07 -13.87
N ALA A 232 -14.17 -0.41 -13.51
CA ALA A 232 -13.06 0.52 -13.52
C ALA A 232 -12.79 1.07 -14.93
N THR A 233 -12.31 2.30 -15.00
CA THR A 233 -11.88 2.92 -16.27
C THR A 233 -10.37 2.72 -16.53
N GLY A 234 -9.62 2.25 -15.53
CA GLY A 234 -8.19 1.98 -15.59
C GLY A 234 -7.62 1.69 -14.20
N PHE A 235 -6.36 1.32 -14.17
CA PHE A 235 -5.63 1.01 -12.94
C PHE A 235 -4.36 1.86 -12.88
N PRO A 236 -4.33 2.91 -12.02
CA PRO A 236 -3.19 3.82 -11.96
C PRO A 236 -1.92 3.15 -11.42
N GLY A 237 -0.76 3.66 -11.84
CA GLY A 237 0.55 3.19 -11.45
C GLY A 237 0.81 1.74 -11.86
N PRO A 238 1.46 0.93 -11.00
CA PRO A 238 1.76 -0.47 -11.31
C PRO A 238 0.52 -1.38 -11.35
N GLY A 239 -0.67 -0.88 -10.98
CA GLY A 239 -1.91 -1.65 -10.90
C GLY A 239 -2.42 -1.77 -9.47
N PHE A 240 -3.17 -2.83 -9.16
CA PHE A 240 -3.71 -3.08 -7.83
C PHE A 240 -3.16 -4.39 -7.24
N LEU A 241 -3.15 -4.47 -5.91
CA LEU A 241 -2.69 -5.63 -5.17
C LEU A 241 -3.86 -6.61 -4.96
N LEU A 242 -3.70 -7.86 -5.40
CA LEU A 242 -4.70 -8.91 -5.23
C LEU A 242 -4.11 -10.04 -4.38
N PRO A 243 -4.76 -10.47 -3.29
CA PRO A 243 -4.40 -11.69 -2.58
C PRO A 243 -4.32 -12.88 -3.52
N SER A 244 -3.13 -13.48 -3.69
CA SER A 244 -2.91 -14.58 -4.63
C SER A 244 -3.70 -15.84 -4.24
N ARG A 245 -4.09 -15.98 -2.96
CA ARG A 245 -4.97 -17.04 -2.47
C ARG A 245 -6.43 -16.88 -2.91
N ASN A 246 -6.86 -15.67 -3.33
CA ASN A 246 -8.18 -15.47 -3.91
C ASN A 246 -8.19 -15.95 -5.37
N ALA A 247 -8.10 -17.28 -5.52
CA ALA A 247 -7.95 -17.93 -6.80
C ALA A 247 -9.13 -17.69 -7.77
N GLU A 248 -10.32 -17.40 -7.26
CA GLU A 248 -11.50 -17.09 -8.08
C GLU A 248 -11.33 -15.74 -8.79
N VAL A 249 -11.00 -14.69 -8.02
CA VAL A 249 -10.81 -13.35 -8.59
C VAL A 249 -9.56 -13.32 -9.45
N LEU A 250 -8.47 -13.96 -9.04
CA LEU A 250 -7.24 -14.01 -9.82
C LEU A 250 -7.47 -14.66 -11.20
N ARG A 251 -8.12 -15.82 -11.26
CA ARG A 251 -8.47 -16.47 -12.54
C ARG A 251 -9.36 -15.59 -13.40
N TRP A 252 -10.36 -14.95 -12.79
CA TRP A 252 -11.23 -14.05 -13.50
C TRP A 252 -10.46 -12.86 -14.11
N CYS A 253 -9.55 -12.24 -13.36
CA CYS A 253 -8.68 -11.17 -13.87
C CYS A 253 -7.89 -11.64 -15.11
N LEU A 254 -7.22 -12.78 -15.01
CA LEU A 254 -6.40 -13.33 -16.11
C LEU A 254 -7.24 -13.70 -17.33
N GLN A 255 -8.45 -14.24 -17.15
CA GLN A 255 -9.37 -14.58 -18.23
C GLN A 255 -9.93 -13.34 -18.96
N ASN A 256 -9.90 -12.18 -18.29
CA ASN A 256 -10.40 -10.91 -18.84
C ASN A 256 -9.27 -9.93 -19.24
N GLY A 257 -8.11 -10.46 -19.59
CA GLY A 257 -7.02 -9.70 -20.21
C GLY A 257 -6.12 -8.95 -19.23
N LEU A 258 -6.33 -9.08 -17.92
CA LEU A 258 -5.39 -8.57 -16.93
C LEU A 258 -4.21 -9.53 -16.77
N ARG A 259 -3.08 -9.03 -16.28
CA ARG A 259 -1.84 -9.80 -16.12
C ARG A 259 -1.24 -9.60 -14.74
N ILE A 260 -0.47 -10.58 -14.28
CA ILE A 260 0.39 -10.44 -13.10
C ILE A 260 1.65 -9.68 -13.52
N VAL A 261 1.96 -8.61 -12.81
CA VAL A 261 3.16 -7.78 -13.04
C VAL A 261 4.31 -8.27 -12.18
N GLN A 262 4.06 -8.41 -10.86
CA GLN A 262 5.07 -8.84 -9.90
C GLN A 262 4.42 -9.43 -8.63
N PRO A 263 5.13 -10.31 -7.91
CA PRO A 263 4.70 -10.82 -6.62
C PRO A 263 5.09 -9.88 -5.49
N MET A 264 4.19 -9.73 -4.52
CA MET A 264 4.41 -8.95 -3.29
C MET A 264 4.04 -9.79 -2.07
N THR A 265 4.44 -9.32 -0.89
CA THR A 265 4.10 -9.97 0.39
C THR A 265 3.60 -8.93 1.37
N LEU A 266 2.39 -9.12 1.89
CA LEU A 266 1.88 -8.38 3.04
C LEU A 266 2.44 -9.02 4.31
N MET A 267 3.05 -8.20 5.16
CA MET A 267 3.56 -8.61 6.46
C MET A 267 2.98 -7.74 7.56
N SER A 268 2.84 -8.29 8.76
CA SER A 268 2.38 -7.55 9.93
C SER A 268 3.15 -7.90 11.20
N MET A 269 3.17 -6.95 12.12
CA MET A 269 3.58 -7.14 13.51
C MET A 269 2.41 -6.73 14.41
N GLY A 270 2.12 -7.50 15.45
CA GLY A 270 0.97 -7.27 16.34
C GLY A 270 -0.32 -7.90 15.81
N LEU A 271 -1.45 -7.28 16.11
CA LEU A 271 -2.77 -7.85 15.79
C LEU A 271 -3.02 -7.94 14.28
N TYR A 272 -3.35 -9.12 13.80
CA TYR A 272 -3.80 -9.34 12.43
C TYR A 272 -5.06 -10.20 12.43
N ASN A 273 -6.16 -9.64 11.92
CA ASN A 273 -7.38 -10.39 11.67
C ASN A 273 -7.37 -10.88 10.23
N ASN A 274 -7.55 -12.18 10.03
CA ASN A 274 -7.78 -12.71 8.68
C ASN A 274 -9.06 -12.09 8.10
N PRO A 275 -9.00 -11.45 6.93
CA PRO A 275 -10.16 -10.80 6.35
C PRO A 275 -11.30 -11.80 6.08
N ALA A 276 -12.52 -11.44 6.53
CA ALA A 276 -13.73 -12.27 6.40
C ALA A 276 -14.50 -12.05 5.08
N GLY A 277 -13.88 -11.41 4.08
CA GLY A 277 -14.46 -11.09 2.78
C GLY A 277 -13.41 -10.92 1.70
N ALA A 278 -13.81 -10.41 0.55
CA ALA A 278 -12.90 -10.11 -0.54
C ALA A 278 -12.28 -8.72 -0.37
N PHE A 279 -10.98 -8.59 -0.67
CA PHE A 279 -10.28 -7.32 -0.51
C PHE A 279 -9.08 -7.18 -1.45
N LEU A 280 -8.69 -5.94 -1.67
CA LEU A 280 -7.42 -5.56 -2.27
C LEU A 280 -6.71 -4.63 -1.27
N PRO A 281 -5.56 -5.01 -0.73
CA PRO A 281 -4.82 -4.15 0.19
C PRO A 281 -4.19 -2.97 -0.56
N SER A 282 -3.93 -1.88 0.14
CA SER A 282 -3.02 -0.83 -0.31
C SER A 282 -1.57 -1.26 -0.10
N VAL A 283 -0.62 -0.71 -0.87
CA VAL A 283 0.81 -0.88 -0.58
C VAL A 283 1.21 -0.24 0.75
N LEU A 284 0.39 0.68 1.24
CA LEU A 284 0.58 1.34 2.53
C LEU A 284 -0.01 0.55 3.71
N PHE A 285 -0.74 -0.47 3.46
CA PHE A 285 -1.16 -1.67 4.20
C PHE A 285 -2.48 -2.29 3.76
#